data_943b12eee473d48ce0c32429dbcb861e
#
_entry.id   943b12eee473d48ce0c32429dbcb861e
#
_cell.length_a   1.000
_cell.length_b   1.000
_cell.length_c   1.000
_cell.angle_alpha   90.00
_cell.angle_beta   90.00
_cell.angle_gamma   90.00
#
_symmetry.space_group_name_H-M   'P 1'
#
loop_
_entity.id
_entity.type
_entity.pdbx_description
1 polymer ?
#
loop_
_entity_poly.entity_id
_entity_poly.type
_entity_poly.pdbx_seq_one_letter_code
_entity_poly.pdbx_strand_id
1 'polypeptide(L)'
;EMLRSLVGSEMCIRDSYYDARAEGRQRTDGEHADALERLAGGRPIWKVVADPSAASFIETLRRRGWRVEKADNDVLAGIRTTAELLRRGRLVICQGCADALREFTLYCWDEKAGGDRVKKVHDHAMDDIRYFAASVAAGERGYVGGLCVERGRF
;
A
#
# COMPACT_ATOMS: atom_id res chain seq x y z
N GLU A 1 0.13 4.10 21.65
CA GLU A 1 1.11 3.46 22.21
C GLU A 1 1.29 1.96 22.26
N MET A 2 0.72 1.20 21.39
CA MET A 2 1.15 -0.18 21.24
C MET A 2 1.46 -0.47 19.78
N LEU A 3 2.75 -0.30 19.45
CA LEU A 3 3.38 -0.95 18.32
C LEU A 3 3.33 -2.45 18.57
N ARG A 4 2.27 -3.11 18.22
CA ARG A 4 2.32 -4.56 18.06
C ARG A 4 3.00 -4.82 16.71
N SER A 5 4.30 -5.02 16.79
CA SER A 5 5.01 -5.76 15.77
C SER A 5 4.32 -7.12 15.68
N LEU A 6 3.58 -7.37 14.61
CA LEU A 6 2.92 -8.63 14.39
C LEU A 6 3.95 -9.64 13.91
N VAL A 7 4.51 -10.32 14.86
CA VAL A 7 5.09 -11.65 14.66
C VAL A 7 3.92 -12.63 14.88
N GLY A 8 3.29 -13.08 13.82
CA GLY A 8 2.15 -13.97 13.94
C GLY A 8 1.21 -13.92 12.73
N SER A 9 0.04 -14.49 12.85
CA SER A 9 -0.96 -14.63 11.80
C SER A 9 -1.73 -13.37 11.41
N GLU A 10 -1.43 -12.21 11.98
CA GLU A 10 -2.15 -10.95 11.79
C GLU A 10 -1.25 -9.88 11.16
N MET A 11 -1.78 -9.16 10.19
CA MET A 11 -1.10 -8.05 9.52
C MET A 11 -1.81 -6.74 9.81
N CYS A 12 -1.06 -5.77 10.36
CA CYS A 12 -1.56 -4.46 10.74
C CYS A 12 -1.09 -3.41 9.74
N ILE A 13 -2.02 -2.76 9.07
CA ILE A 13 -1.73 -1.65 8.15
C ILE A 13 -1.55 -0.38 8.95
N ARG A 14 -0.45 0.31 8.69
CA ARG A 14 -0.18 1.70 9.09
C ARG A 14 0.08 2.48 7.82
N ASP A 15 -0.52 3.64 7.69
CA ASP A 15 -0.36 4.50 6.53
C ASP A 15 0.42 5.78 6.83
N SER A 16 0.90 6.41 5.76
CA SER A 16 1.36 7.78 5.71
C SER A 16 0.82 8.37 4.42
N TYR A 17 -0.27 9.08 4.54
CA TYR A 17 -0.94 9.68 3.40
C TYR A 17 -0.27 10.97 2.96
N TYR A 18 -0.16 11.16 1.64
CA TYR A 18 0.33 12.38 1.03
C TYR A 18 -0.70 12.91 0.02
N ASP A 19 -1.11 14.17 0.20
CA ASP A 19 -1.98 14.87 -0.74
C ASP A 19 -1.24 16.10 -1.31
N ALA A 20 -0.87 16.03 -2.60
CA ALA A 20 -0.20 17.11 -3.30
C ALA A 20 -1.02 18.39 -3.37
N ARG A 21 -2.36 18.27 -3.39
CA ARG A 21 -3.26 19.44 -3.42
C ARG A 21 -3.27 20.15 -2.07
N ALA A 22 -3.28 19.39 -0.98
CA ALA A 22 -3.22 19.95 0.37
C ALA A 22 -1.86 20.62 0.65
N GLU A 23 -0.75 20.06 0.14
CA GLU A 23 0.58 20.64 0.29
C GLU A 23 0.88 21.74 -0.75
N GLY A 24 0.04 21.91 -1.78
CA GLY A 24 0.23 22.92 -2.83
C GLY A 24 1.43 22.67 -3.75
N ARG A 25 2.08 21.52 -3.65
CA ARG A 25 3.22 21.12 -4.49
C ARG A 25 3.34 19.62 -4.62
N GLN A 26 4.08 19.20 -5.61
CA GLN A 26 4.50 17.82 -5.75
C GLN A 26 5.81 17.57 -5.01
N ARG A 27 5.90 16.43 -4.33
CA ARG A 27 7.16 15.94 -3.78
C ARG A 27 7.99 15.26 -4.86
N THR A 28 9.29 15.41 -4.75
CA THR A 28 10.26 14.66 -5.56
C THR A 28 10.34 13.21 -5.08
N ASP A 29 10.90 12.33 -5.91
CA ASP A 29 11.15 10.93 -5.53
C ASP A 29 12.04 10.82 -4.28
N GLY A 30 13.00 11.75 -4.13
CA GLY A 30 13.84 11.85 -2.94
C GLY A 30 13.04 12.15 -1.68
N GLU A 31 12.14 13.13 -1.72
CA GLU A 31 11.28 13.49 -0.58
C GLU A 31 10.29 12.37 -0.21
N HIS A 32 9.79 11.64 -1.20
CA HIS A 32 8.98 10.45 -0.95
C HIS A 32 9.81 9.35 -0.29
N ALA A 33 11.04 9.13 -0.73
CA ALA A 33 11.92 8.15 -0.11
C ALA A 33 12.28 8.53 1.33
N ASP A 34 12.51 9.84 1.62
CA ASP A 34 12.72 10.32 3.00
C ASP A 34 11.48 10.10 3.89
N ALA A 35 10.29 10.29 3.34
CA ALA A 35 9.04 10.02 4.05
C ALA A 35 8.89 8.53 4.37
N LEU A 36 9.27 7.66 3.43
CA LEU A 36 9.29 6.22 3.61
C LEU A 36 10.27 5.79 4.71
N GLU A 37 11.48 6.36 4.73
CA GLU A 37 12.48 6.10 5.78
C GLU A 37 11.96 6.53 7.16
N ARG A 38 11.31 7.68 7.24
CA ARG A 38 10.66 8.12 8.50
C ARG A 38 9.54 7.18 8.93
N LEU A 39 8.70 6.72 7.99
CA LEU A 39 7.63 5.75 8.28
C LEU A 39 8.20 4.41 8.75
N ALA A 40 9.31 3.97 8.16
CA ALA A 40 10.02 2.77 8.59
C ALA A 40 10.54 2.90 10.03
N GLY A 41 11.01 4.10 10.42
CA GLY A 41 11.39 4.39 11.81
C GLY A 41 12.49 3.47 12.35
N GLY A 42 13.49 3.13 11.51
CA GLY A 42 14.60 2.24 11.86
C GLY A 42 14.23 0.75 11.95
N ARG A 43 12.98 0.37 11.63
CA ARG A 43 12.59 -1.03 11.58
C ARG A 43 13.18 -1.73 10.37
N PRO A 44 13.58 -3.00 10.49
CA PRO A 44 14.05 -3.76 9.34
C PRO A 44 12.86 -3.97 8.37
N ILE A 45 12.99 -3.44 7.16
CA ILE A 45 12.03 -3.65 6.08
C ILE A 45 12.61 -4.66 5.11
N TRP A 46 11.92 -5.77 4.95
CA TRP A 46 12.38 -6.84 4.08
C TRP A 46 12.27 -6.48 2.60
N LYS A 47 11.17 -5.84 2.20
CA LYS A 47 10.97 -5.36 0.84
C LYS A 47 9.97 -4.21 0.79
N VAL A 48 10.06 -3.41 -0.25
CA VAL A 48 9.06 -2.43 -0.66
C VAL A 48 8.37 -2.94 -1.91
N VAL A 49 7.05 -2.84 -1.95
CA VAL A 49 6.24 -3.10 -3.15
C VAL A 49 5.76 -1.77 -3.68
N ALA A 50 6.01 -1.48 -4.95
CA ALA A 50 5.69 -0.20 -5.55
C ALA A 50 4.94 -0.37 -6.87
N ASP A 51 4.08 0.59 -7.21
CA ASP A 51 3.38 0.63 -8.50
C ASP A 51 4.40 0.54 -9.65
N PRO A 52 4.21 -0.37 -10.61
CA PRO A 52 5.11 -0.52 -11.76
C PRO A 52 5.31 0.76 -12.58
N SER A 53 4.32 1.68 -12.55
CA SER A 53 4.39 2.97 -13.26
C SER A 53 5.34 3.97 -12.61
N ALA A 54 5.70 3.78 -11.34
CA ALA A 54 6.58 4.66 -10.57
C ALA A 54 8.07 4.36 -10.79
N ALA A 55 8.51 4.22 -12.05
CA ALA A 55 9.86 3.72 -12.39
C ALA A 55 10.99 4.56 -11.78
N SER A 56 10.89 5.90 -11.79
CA SER A 56 11.91 6.80 -11.22
C SER A 56 12.00 6.68 -9.70
N PHE A 57 10.88 6.50 -9.03
CA PHE A 57 10.81 6.29 -7.59
C PHE A 57 11.40 4.93 -7.20
N ILE A 58 11.06 3.87 -7.95
CA ILE A 58 11.65 2.54 -7.77
C ILE A 58 13.17 2.59 -7.86
N GLU A 59 13.70 3.29 -8.87
CA GLU A 59 15.14 3.44 -9.04
C GLU A 59 15.77 4.24 -7.88
N THR A 60 15.12 5.30 -7.43
CA THR A 60 15.56 6.10 -6.28
C THR A 60 15.67 5.25 -5.02
N LEU A 61 14.68 4.42 -4.74
CA LEU A 61 14.69 3.52 -3.59
C LEU A 61 15.77 2.46 -3.69
N ARG A 62 15.98 1.88 -4.88
CA ARG A 62 17.04 0.89 -5.11
C ARG A 62 18.43 1.47 -4.88
N ARG A 63 18.68 2.70 -5.33
CA ARG A 63 19.94 3.44 -5.07
C ARG A 63 20.18 3.70 -3.59
N ARG A 64 19.12 3.80 -2.79
CA ARG A 64 19.19 3.91 -1.32
C ARG A 64 19.33 2.55 -0.61
N GLY A 65 19.47 1.46 -1.37
CA GLY A 65 19.67 0.12 -0.83
C GLY A 65 18.39 -0.64 -0.47
N TRP A 66 17.20 -0.12 -0.86
CA TRP A 66 15.94 -0.81 -0.63
C TRP A 66 15.74 -1.96 -1.62
N ARG A 67 15.27 -3.09 -1.12
CA ARG A 67 14.76 -4.15 -1.98
C ARG A 67 13.37 -3.77 -2.46
N VAL A 68 13.24 -3.44 -3.76
CA VAL A 68 11.98 -3.01 -4.35
C VAL A 68 11.49 -4.02 -5.38
N GLU A 69 10.26 -4.49 -5.19
CA GLU A 69 9.51 -5.33 -6.12
C GLU A 69 8.37 -4.52 -6.74
N LYS A 70 8.07 -4.78 -8.01
CA LYS A 70 6.91 -4.19 -8.67
C LYS A 70 5.64 -4.90 -8.21
N ALA A 71 4.60 -4.11 -7.95
CA ALA A 71 3.30 -4.64 -7.57
C ALA A 71 2.67 -5.46 -8.71
N ASP A 72 1.86 -6.44 -8.32
CA ASP A 72 0.93 -7.10 -9.24
C ASP A 72 -0.29 -6.20 -9.43
N ASN A 73 -0.56 -5.83 -10.69
CA ASN A 73 -1.64 -4.92 -11.06
C ASN A 73 -2.96 -5.63 -11.40
N ASP A 74 -3.11 -6.92 -11.15
CA ASP A 74 -4.41 -7.59 -11.30
C ASP A 74 -5.38 -7.08 -10.22
N VAL A 75 -6.26 -6.16 -10.65
CA VAL A 75 -7.20 -5.48 -9.76
C VAL A 75 -8.18 -6.46 -9.12
N LEU A 76 -8.76 -7.36 -9.92
CA LEU A 76 -9.80 -8.26 -9.43
C LEU A 76 -9.23 -9.35 -8.51
N ALA A 77 -8.10 -9.93 -8.88
CA ALA A 77 -7.41 -10.89 -8.03
C ALA A 77 -6.99 -10.24 -6.71
N GLY A 78 -6.44 -9.03 -6.77
CA GLY A 78 -6.03 -8.27 -5.59
C GLY A 78 -7.21 -7.93 -4.66
N ILE A 79 -8.37 -7.51 -5.20
CA ILE A 79 -9.58 -7.26 -4.41
C ILE A 79 -10.05 -8.53 -3.70
N ARG A 80 -10.11 -9.65 -4.41
CA ARG A 80 -10.51 -10.96 -3.83
C ARG A 80 -9.59 -11.39 -2.72
N THR A 81 -8.28 -11.28 -2.93
CA THR A 81 -7.25 -11.60 -1.93
C THR A 81 -7.38 -10.72 -0.70
N THR A 82 -7.54 -9.40 -0.89
CA THR A 82 -7.72 -8.45 0.22
C THR A 82 -8.96 -8.77 1.03
N ALA A 83 -10.10 -8.99 0.37
CA ALA A 83 -11.35 -9.33 1.03
C ALA A 83 -11.24 -10.63 1.84
N GLU A 84 -10.56 -11.64 1.31
CA GLU A 84 -10.36 -12.91 2.00
C GLU A 84 -9.47 -12.75 3.24
N LEU A 85 -8.38 -11.98 3.14
CA LEU A 85 -7.50 -11.71 4.28
C LEU A 85 -8.21 -10.93 5.38
N LEU A 86 -9.03 -9.92 5.02
CA LEU A 86 -9.86 -9.17 5.96
C LEU A 86 -10.90 -10.08 6.63
N ARG A 87 -11.62 -10.90 5.86
CA ARG A 87 -12.63 -11.81 6.35
C ARG A 87 -12.07 -12.84 7.35
N ARG A 88 -10.83 -13.28 7.12
CA ARG A 88 -10.14 -14.22 8.02
C ARG A 88 -9.47 -13.55 9.21
N GLY A 89 -9.54 -12.23 9.33
CA GLY A 89 -8.83 -11.48 10.36
C GLY A 89 -7.30 -11.53 10.22
N ARG A 90 -6.78 -11.95 9.06
CA ARG A 90 -5.34 -11.98 8.79
C ARG A 90 -4.79 -10.62 8.36
N LEU A 91 -5.65 -9.74 7.88
CA LEU A 91 -5.34 -8.34 7.55
C LEU A 91 -6.19 -7.45 8.43
N VAL A 92 -5.56 -6.52 9.13
CA VAL A 92 -6.22 -5.55 10.01
C VAL A 92 -5.75 -4.14 9.64
N ILE A 93 -6.69 -3.21 9.54
CA ILE A 93 -6.40 -1.79 9.30
C ILE A 93 -6.45 -1.07 10.64
N CYS A 94 -5.36 -0.40 11.02
CA CYS A 94 -5.31 0.34 12.27
C CYS A 94 -6.30 1.51 12.25
N GLN A 95 -6.95 1.77 13.38
CA GLN A 95 -7.89 2.89 13.51
C GLN A 95 -7.24 4.26 13.21
N GLY A 96 -5.94 4.39 13.39
CA GLY A 96 -5.18 5.59 13.06
C GLY A 96 -4.99 5.83 11.55
N CYS A 97 -5.30 4.85 10.68
CA CYS A 97 -5.23 4.98 9.22
C CYS A 97 -6.52 5.64 8.70
N ALA A 98 -6.77 6.90 9.06
CA ALA A 98 -8.03 7.59 8.78
C ALA A 98 -8.31 7.71 7.28
N ASP A 99 -7.29 7.99 6.47
CA ASP A 99 -7.43 8.14 5.02
C ASP A 99 -7.71 6.79 4.34
N ALA A 100 -7.02 5.73 4.73
CA ALA A 100 -7.31 4.39 4.24
C ALA A 100 -8.73 3.95 4.59
N LEU A 101 -9.20 4.19 5.82
CA LEU A 101 -10.56 3.87 6.25
C LEU A 101 -11.60 4.69 5.47
N ARG A 102 -11.32 6.00 5.22
CA ARG A 102 -12.19 6.84 4.40
C ARG A 102 -12.30 6.31 2.97
N GLU A 103 -11.18 6.01 2.32
CA GLU A 103 -11.18 5.46 0.96
C GLU A 103 -11.87 4.10 0.89
N PHE A 104 -11.73 3.27 1.92
CA PHE A 104 -12.41 1.98 2.02
C PHE A 104 -13.94 2.12 1.96
N THR A 105 -14.51 3.19 2.56
CA THR A 105 -15.95 3.46 2.51
C THR A 105 -16.42 3.99 1.15
N LEU A 106 -15.52 4.57 0.36
CA LEU A 106 -15.81 5.16 -0.95
C LEU A 106 -15.52 4.19 -2.11
N TYR A 107 -14.79 3.12 -1.84
CA TYR A 107 -14.36 2.18 -2.87
C TYR A 107 -15.54 1.35 -3.38
N CYS A 108 -15.93 1.55 -4.62
CA CYS A 108 -17.09 0.91 -5.20
C CYS A 108 -16.89 0.57 -6.68
N TRP A 109 -17.77 -0.31 -7.18
CA TRP A 109 -17.79 -0.64 -8.58
C TRP A 109 -18.26 0.53 -9.44
N ASP A 110 -17.73 0.62 -10.66
CA ASP A 110 -18.19 1.58 -11.65
C ASP A 110 -19.37 0.98 -12.45
N GLU A 111 -20.58 1.34 -12.05
CA GLU A 111 -21.80 0.87 -12.70
C GLU A 111 -21.92 1.29 -14.19
N LYS A 112 -21.14 2.32 -14.61
CA LYS A 112 -21.16 2.82 -15.99
C LYS A 112 -20.11 2.14 -16.87
N ALA A 113 -19.12 1.48 -16.27
CA ALA A 113 -18.13 0.73 -17.00
C ALA A 113 -18.69 -0.66 -17.31
N GLY A 114 -18.75 -1.05 -18.56
CA GLY A 114 -19.09 -2.43 -18.91
C GLY A 114 -18.07 -3.41 -18.32
N GLY A 115 -18.50 -4.24 -17.36
CA GLY A 115 -17.67 -5.24 -16.68
C GLY A 115 -17.26 -4.85 -15.25
N ASP A 116 -16.53 -5.76 -14.59
CA ASP A 116 -16.08 -5.60 -13.20
C ASP A 116 -14.93 -4.60 -13.11
N ARG A 117 -15.25 -3.33 -13.08
CA ARG A 117 -14.27 -2.23 -12.89
C ARG A 117 -14.62 -1.42 -11.65
N VAL A 118 -13.59 -0.99 -10.93
CA VAL A 118 -13.76 -0.06 -9.80
C VAL A 118 -13.65 1.38 -10.26
N LYS A 119 -14.35 2.28 -9.58
CA LYS A 119 -14.19 3.71 -9.81
C LYS A 119 -12.78 4.14 -9.42
N LYS A 120 -12.10 4.84 -10.33
CA LYS A 120 -10.76 5.37 -10.15
C LYS A 120 -10.78 6.76 -9.49
N VAL A 121 -11.40 6.85 -8.30
CA VAL A 121 -11.53 8.09 -7.52
C VAL A 121 -11.29 7.76 -6.06
N HIS A 122 -10.30 8.41 -5.44
CA HIS A 122 -9.92 8.16 -4.04
C HIS A 122 -9.61 6.68 -3.79
N ASP A 123 -8.76 6.08 -4.61
CA ASP A 123 -8.45 4.66 -4.60
C ASP A 123 -6.97 4.34 -4.29
N HIS A 124 -6.18 5.35 -3.92
CA HIS A 124 -4.73 5.19 -3.70
C HIS A 124 -4.41 4.24 -2.55
N ALA A 125 -5.03 4.45 -1.39
CA ALA A 125 -4.83 3.54 -0.27
C ALA A 125 -5.39 2.14 -0.56
N MET A 126 -6.43 2.03 -1.37
CA MET A 126 -6.99 0.75 -1.80
C MET A 126 -6.04 0.00 -2.73
N ASP A 127 -5.39 0.71 -3.65
CA ASP A 127 -4.37 0.12 -4.51
C ASP A 127 -3.16 -0.35 -3.68
N ASP A 128 -2.69 0.43 -2.70
CA ASP A 128 -1.60 0.05 -1.80
C ASP A 128 -1.94 -1.19 -0.95
N ILE A 129 -3.13 -1.23 -0.37
CA ILE A 129 -3.60 -2.38 0.41
C ILE A 129 -3.69 -3.63 -0.48
N ARG A 130 -4.17 -3.48 -1.70
CA ARG A 130 -4.27 -4.55 -2.68
C ARG A 130 -2.90 -5.08 -3.10
N TYR A 131 -1.93 -4.19 -3.36
CA TYR A 131 -0.55 -4.57 -3.66
C TYR A 131 0.10 -5.33 -2.51
N PHE A 132 -0.12 -4.84 -1.30
CA PHE A 132 0.34 -5.51 -0.09
C PHE A 132 -0.27 -6.90 0.05
N ALA A 133 -1.60 -7.02 -0.07
CA ALA A 133 -2.31 -8.28 0.06
C ALA A 133 -1.85 -9.32 -0.98
N ALA A 134 -1.70 -8.91 -2.25
CA ALA A 134 -1.19 -9.77 -3.31
C ALA A 134 0.24 -10.26 -3.04
N SER A 135 1.11 -9.37 -2.55
CA SER A 135 2.51 -9.69 -2.24
C SER A 135 2.67 -10.63 -1.06
N VAL A 136 1.75 -10.58 -0.10
CA VAL A 136 1.75 -11.43 1.09
C VAL A 136 1.13 -12.78 0.82
N ALA A 137 0.01 -12.83 0.09
CA ALA A 137 -0.63 -14.10 -0.26
C ALA A 137 0.26 -14.99 -1.14
N ALA A 138 1.11 -14.39 -1.96
CA ALA A 138 2.10 -15.10 -2.76
C ALA A 138 3.25 -15.70 -1.92
N GLY A 139 3.41 -15.29 -0.67
CA GLY A 139 4.47 -15.71 0.24
C GLY A 139 3.92 -16.43 1.48
N GLU A 140 3.47 -17.66 1.35
CA GLU A 140 2.93 -18.43 2.50
C GLU A 140 3.96 -18.82 3.59
N ARG A 141 5.20 -18.41 3.50
CA ARG A 141 6.25 -18.74 4.48
C ARG A 141 6.89 -17.53 5.10
N GLY A 142 6.47 -17.19 6.31
CA GLY A 142 7.27 -16.35 7.22
C GLY A 142 7.33 -14.87 6.83
N TYR A 143 6.20 -14.20 6.76
CA TYR A 143 6.16 -12.77 6.50
C TYR A 143 6.67 -11.95 7.69
N VAL A 144 7.72 -11.18 7.47
CA VAL A 144 8.30 -10.22 8.43
C VAL A 144 8.20 -8.81 7.84
N GLY A 145 7.04 -8.19 7.89
CA GLY A 145 6.83 -6.80 7.55
C GLY A 145 7.18 -6.39 6.09
N GLY A 146 6.23 -5.81 5.38
CA GLY A 146 6.39 -5.16 4.08
C GLY A 146 5.73 -3.79 4.10
N LEU A 147 6.19 -2.91 3.22
CA LEU A 147 5.66 -1.59 3.04
C LEU A 147 5.23 -1.43 1.58
N CYS A 148 3.99 -1.04 1.34
CA CYS A 148 3.48 -0.65 0.03
C CYS A 148 3.50 0.86 -0.08
N VAL A 149 3.95 1.37 -1.23
CA VAL A 149 3.94 2.80 -1.52
C VAL A 149 3.46 3.01 -2.94
N GLU A 150 2.41 3.78 -3.09
CA GLU A 150 1.97 4.30 -4.38
C GLU A 150 2.38 5.76 -4.54
N ARG A 151 2.80 6.13 -5.74
CA ARG A 151 2.97 7.52 -6.13
C ARG A 151 1.63 8.05 -6.59
N GLY A 152 1.04 8.99 -5.85
CA GLY A 152 -0.20 9.63 -6.25
C GLY A 152 -0.15 10.11 -7.70
N ARG A 153 -1.13 9.70 -8.51
CA ARG A 153 -1.32 10.25 -9.86
C ARG A 153 -1.89 11.65 -9.76
N PHE A 154 -1.44 12.50 -10.66
CA PHE A 154 -1.84 13.88 -10.83
C PHE A 154 -3.23 14.00 -11.45
#